data_20be58e15399577740f5dd55c3d881b6
#
_entry.id   20be58e15399577740f5dd55c3d881b6
#
_cell.length_a   1.000
_cell.length_b   1.000
_cell.length_c   1.000
_cell.angle_alpha   90.00
_cell.angle_beta   90.00
_cell.angle_gamma   90.00
#
_symmetry.space_group_name_H-M   'P 1'
#
loop_
_entity.id
_entity.type
_entity.pdbx_description
1 polymer ?
#
loop_
_entity_poly.entity_id
_entity_poly.type
_entity_poly.pdbx_seq_one_letter_code
_entity_poly.pdbx_strand_id
1 'polypeptide(L)'
;ALREQKSKADLAAMVSKANYRLLLAQDDNSVVGFSIVFVAGSESFCLLEYMAVDKSHRGGGVGSELFEQTIGAVHRSNVAIPILLEVDSDREPSPDQVQRRRRQNFYRRLGCRRIAGCTYILPLPGENAPPEMDLFVYVPGLAPTIRRGELEGWLKLIYRDVYGCSADDRRIAIMLDGVSDPIDLA
;
A
#
# COMPACT_ATOMS: atom_id res chain seq x y z
N ALA A 1 7.24 8.12 10.86
CA ALA A 1 5.77 8.29 10.88
C ALA A 1 5.31 9.75 10.72
N LEU A 2 6.07 10.75 11.18
CA LEU A 2 5.65 12.18 11.09
C LEU A 2 5.92 12.84 9.73
N ARG A 3 6.74 12.25 8.86
CA ARG A 3 7.14 12.83 7.56
C ARG A 3 6.16 12.55 6.43
N GLU A 4 5.26 11.60 6.60
CA GLU A 4 4.27 11.18 5.59
C GLU A 4 2.89 11.81 5.80
N GLN A 5 2.70 12.64 6.82
CA GLN A 5 1.38 13.22 7.09
C GLN A 5 1.10 14.36 6.10
N LYS A 6 0.25 14.04 5.12
CA LYS A 6 -0.34 15.06 4.25
C LYS A 6 -1.22 16.02 5.07
N SER A 7 -1.25 17.28 4.70
CA SER A 7 -2.19 18.24 5.27
C SER A 7 -3.64 17.87 4.92
N LYS A 8 -4.61 18.43 5.65
CA LYS A 8 -6.04 18.25 5.33
C LYS A 8 -6.36 18.72 3.90
N ALA A 9 -5.73 19.81 3.46
CA ALA A 9 -5.91 20.33 2.11
C ALA A 9 -5.37 19.37 1.05
N ASP A 10 -4.18 18.79 1.28
CA ASP A 10 -3.59 17.80 0.38
C ASP A 10 -4.43 16.52 0.30
N LEU A 11 -4.96 16.04 1.43
CA LEU A 11 -5.85 14.89 1.46
C LEU A 11 -7.15 15.18 0.71
N ALA A 12 -7.76 16.36 0.90
CA ALA A 12 -8.97 16.75 0.18
C ALA A 12 -8.71 16.84 -1.32
N ALA A 13 -7.61 17.44 -1.73
CA ALA A 13 -7.21 17.51 -3.14
C ALA A 13 -6.93 16.12 -3.73
N MET A 14 -6.35 15.22 -2.96
CA MET A 14 -6.07 13.84 -3.37
C MET A 14 -7.36 13.06 -3.62
N VAL A 15 -8.28 13.04 -2.66
CA VAL A 15 -9.53 12.25 -2.77
C VAL A 15 -10.54 12.84 -3.77
N SER A 16 -10.34 14.08 -4.22
CA SER A 16 -11.15 14.69 -5.30
C SER A 16 -10.76 14.22 -6.69
N LYS A 17 -9.60 13.60 -6.87
CA LYS A 17 -9.15 13.08 -8.17
C LYS A 17 -9.91 11.81 -8.55
N ALA A 18 -10.21 11.66 -9.84
CA ALA A 18 -10.99 10.53 -10.36
C ALA A 18 -10.35 9.15 -10.14
N ASN A 19 -9.01 9.10 -10.00
CA ASN A 19 -8.25 7.89 -9.75
C ASN A 19 -8.05 7.56 -8.27
N TYR A 20 -8.78 8.22 -7.37
CA TYR A 20 -8.79 7.90 -5.94
C TYR A 20 -10.15 7.40 -5.49
N ARG A 21 -10.14 6.53 -4.51
CA ARG A 21 -11.35 6.05 -3.79
C ARG A 21 -11.13 6.27 -2.30
N LEU A 22 -12.10 6.94 -1.69
CA LEU A 22 -12.18 7.11 -0.23
C LEU A 22 -13.34 6.26 0.27
N LEU A 23 -13.07 5.38 1.23
CA LEU A 23 -14.08 4.64 1.98
C LEU A 23 -14.04 5.10 3.43
N LEU A 24 -15.22 5.21 4.04
CA LEU A 24 -15.38 5.57 5.44
C LEU A 24 -16.08 4.45 6.19
N ALA A 25 -15.52 4.06 7.33
CA ALA A 25 -16.22 3.23 8.31
C ALA A 25 -16.92 4.17 9.30
N GLN A 26 -18.20 3.95 9.53
CA GLN A 26 -19.01 4.76 10.44
C GLN A 26 -19.62 3.88 11.51
N ASP A 27 -19.67 4.41 12.72
CA ASP A 27 -20.41 3.87 13.86
C ASP A 27 -21.36 4.97 14.33
N ASP A 28 -22.66 4.68 14.28
CA ASP A 28 -23.73 5.67 14.41
C ASP A 28 -23.50 6.87 13.44
N ASN A 29 -23.21 8.04 13.99
CA ASN A 29 -22.97 9.27 13.24
C ASN A 29 -21.48 9.69 13.23
N SER A 30 -20.57 8.82 13.67
CA SER A 30 -19.15 9.13 13.79
C SER A 30 -18.32 8.34 12.79
N VAL A 31 -17.35 8.99 12.16
CA VAL A 31 -16.36 8.29 11.34
C VAL A 31 -15.34 7.65 12.26
N VAL A 32 -15.27 6.32 12.24
CA VAL A 32 -14.38 5.52 13.09
C VAL A 32 -13.20 4.91 12.32
N GLY A 33 -13.19 5.02 11.01
CA GLY A 33 -12.09 4.57 10.17
C GLY A 33 -12.21 5.07 8.74
N PHE A 34 -11.11 4.97 7.99
CA PHE A 34 -11.10 5.29 6.57
C PHE A 34 -10.02 4.51 5.83
N SER A 35 -10.21 4.33 4.53
CA SER A 35 -9.17 3.92 3.59
C SER A 35 -9.14 4.83 2.37
N ILE A 36 -7.95 5.05 1.83
CA ILE A 36 -7.73 5.81 0.60
C ILE A 36 -6.90 4.96 -0.35
N VAL A 37 -7.44 4.74 -1.53
CA VAL A 37 -6.85 3.90 -2.56
C VAL A 37 -6.64 4.68 -3.83
N PHE A 38 -5.42 4.63 -4.34
CA PHE A 38 -5.10 5.03 -5.70
C PHE A 38 -5.41 3.87 -6.65
N VAL A 39 -6.07 4.16 -7.78
CA VAL A 39 -6.35 3.21 -8.86
C VAL A 39 -5.51 3.62 -10.06
N ALA A 40 -4.60 2.77 -10.53
CA ALA A 40 -3.78 3.07 -11.70
C ALA A 40 -4.65 3.27 -12.95
N GLY A 41 -4.31 4.25 -13.78
CA GLY A 41 -5.12 4.62 -14.96
C GLY A 41 -5.28 3.49 -15.99
N SER A 42 -4.38 2.51 -15.99
CA SER A 42 -4.48 1.27 -16.78
C SER A 42 -5.30 0.18 -16.09
N GLU A 43 -5.83 0.42 -14.88
CA GLU A 43 -6.46 -0.58 -14.00
C GLU A 43 -5.58 -1.83 -13.80
N SER A 44 -4.25 -1.67 -13.87
CA SER A 44 -3.31 -2.78 -13.72
C SER A 44 -3.05 -3.15 -12.27
N PHE A 45 -3.28 -2.23 -11.35
CA PHE A 45 -3.20 -2.40 -9.90
C PHE A 45 -3.88 -1.25 -9.14
N CYS A 46 -4.05 -1.44 -7.84
CA CYS A 46 -4.37 -0.37 -6.89
C CYS A 46 -3.26 -0.23 -5.84
N LEU A 47 -3.09 0.96 -5.27
CA LEU A 47 -2.24 1.19 -4.10
C LEU A 47 -3.11 1.65 -2.93
N LEU A 48 -3.12 0.88 -1.84
CA LEU A 48 -3.72 1.30 -0.58
C LEU A 48 -2.74 2.26 0.13
N GLU A 49 -2.93 3.57 -0.10
CA GLU A 49 -2.03 4.59 0.47
C GLU A 49 -2.30 4.81 1.97
N TYR A 50 -3.56 4.81 2.36
CA TYR A 50 -3.93 5.07 3.76
C TYR A 50 -5.04 4.12 4.21
N MET A 51 -4.88 3.60 5.41
CA MET A 51 -5.95 2.94 6.15
C MET A 51 -5.75 3.19 7.64
N ALA A 52 -6.76 3.70 8.30
CA ALA A 52 -6.74 3.95 9.73
C ALA A 52 -8.08 3.62 10.37
N VAL A 53 -8.01 3.15 11.61
CA VAL A 53 -9.17 2.95 12.50
C VAL A 53 -8.90 3.67 13.80
N ASP A 54 -9.90 4.39 14.29
CA ASP A 54 -9.83 5.07 15.58
C ASP A 54 -9.41 4.11 16.70
N LYS A 55 -8.58 4.60 17.61
CA LYS A 55 -7.97 3.77 18.65
C LYS A 55 -9.01 3.06 19.52
N SER A 56 -10.13 3.71 19.80
CA SER A 56 -11.22 3.18 20.61
C SER A 56 -12.01 2.05 19.92
N HIS A 57 -11.94 1.97 18.59
CA HIS A 57 -12.64 0.97 17.78
C HIS A 57 -11.72 -0.13 17.24
N ARG A 58 -10.46 -0.18 17.73
CA ARG A 58 -9.52 -1.25 17.34
C ARG A 58 -9.81 -2.54 18.09
N GLY A 59 -9.55 -3.67 17.43
CA GLY A 59 -9.75 -5.00 18.02
C GLY A 59 -11.16 -5.57 17.79
N GLY A 60 -12.12 -4.76 17.34
CA GLY A 60 -13.51 -5.18 17.04
C GLY A 60 -13.77 -5.60 15.60
N GLY A 61 -12.72 -5.78 14.76
CA GLY A 61 -12.93 -6.24 13.38
C GLY A 61 -13.06 -5.12 12.35
N VAL A 62 -13.31 -3.87 12.74
CA VAL A 62 -13.53 -2.71 11.84
C VAL A 62 -12.44 -2.59 10.77
N GLY A 63 -11.17 -2.78 11.12
CA GLY A 63 -10.08 -2.69 10.15
C GLY A 63 -10.12 -3.80 9.10
N SER A 64 -10.49 -5.02 9.47
CA SER A 64 -10.61 -6.14 8.54
C SER A 64 -11.79 -5.93 7.59
N GLU A 65 -12.93 -5.53 8.11
CA GLU A 65 -14.11 -5.21 7.31
C GLU A 65 -13.84 -4.04 6.36
N LEU A 66 -13.18 -2.98 6.84
CA LEU A 66 -12.80 -1.84 6.00
C LEU A 66 -11.87 -2.27 4.84
N PHE A 67 -10.92 -3.18 5.10
CA PHE A 67 -10.05 -3.72 4.07
C PHE A 67 -10.84 -4.56 3.04
N GLU A 68 -11.73 -5.43 3.49
CA GLU A 68 -12.60 -6.24 2.61
C GLU A 68 -13.52 -5.36 1.75
N GLN A 69 -14.12 -4.32 2.35
CA GLN A 69 -14.92 -3.35 1.60
C GLN A 69 -14.07 -2.56 0.60
N THR A 70 -12.83 -2.27 0.95
CA THR A 70 -11.87 -1.62 0.03
C THR A 70 -11.59 -2.51 -1.17
N ILE A 71 -11.32 -3.81 -0.97
CA ILE A 71 -11.19 -4.79 -2.05
C ILE A 71 -12.44 -4.79 -2.92
N GLY A 72 -13.62 -4.90 -2.31
CA GLY A 72 -14.91 -4.91 -3.03
C GLY A 72 -15.15 -3.64 -3.84
N ALA A 73 -14.73 -2.49 -3.35
CA ALA A 73 -14.90 -1.21 -4.04
C ALA A 73 -14.02 -1.07 -5.29
N VAL A 74 -12.80 -1.63 -5.28
CA VAL A 74 -11.89 -1.58 -6.43
C VAL A 74 -12.16 -2.71 -7.44
N HIS A 75 -12.74 -3.83 -7.01
CA HIS A 75 -13.05 -4.97 -7.88
C HIS A 75 -14.43 -4.87 -8.56
N ARG A 76 -15.21 -3.82 -8.36
CA ARG A 76 -16.57 -3.66 -8.95
C ARG A 76 -16.58 -3.61 -10.48
N SER A 77 -15.43 -3.42 -11.13
CA SER A 77 -15.30 -3.32 -12.59
C SER A 77 -15.06 -4.67 -13.28
N ASN A 78 -15.34 -5.82 -12.64
CA ASN A 78 -15.14 -7.19 -13.14
C ASN A 78 -13.68 -7.62 -13.40
N VAL A 79 -12.70 -6.83 -13.04
CA VAL A 79 -11.28 -7.19 -13.13
C VAL A 79 -10.73 -7.36 -11.72
N ALA A 80 -10.21 -8.55 -11.46
CA ALA A 80 -9.51 -8.84 -10.21
C ALA A 80 -8.10 -8.22 -10.28
N ILE A 81 -7.95 -6.97 -9.84
CA ILE A 81 -6.67 -6.24 -9.86
C ILE A 81 -5.92 -6.40 -8.55
N PRO A 82 -4.58 -6.52 -8.58
CA PRO A 82 -3.76 -6.55 -7.39
C PRO A 82 -3.87 -5.26 -6.58
N ILE A 83 -3.80 -5.38 -5.24
CA ILE A 83 -3.73 -4.23 -4.35
C ILE A 83 -2.37 -4.24 -3.68
N LEU A 84 -1.57 -3.22 -3.95
CA LEU A 84 -0.26 -3.00 -3.35
C LEU A 84 -0.38 -2.22 -2.04
N LEU A 85 0.53 -2.46 -1.11
CA LEU A 85 0.61 -1.77 0.17
C LEU A 85 2.07 -1.50 0.51
N GLU A 86 2.37 -0.26 0.85
CA GLU A 86 3.67 0.16 1.38
C GLU A 86 3.62 0.02 2.90
N VAL A 87 4.42 -0.89 3.44
CA VAL A 87 4.35 -1.23 4.87
C VAL A 87 5.74 -1.11 5.50
N ASP A 88 5.83 -0.43 6.64
CA ASP A 88 7.09 -0.33 7.39
C ASP A 88 7.67 -1.72 7.64
N SER A 89 8.96 -1.91 7.33
CA SER A 89 9.67 -3.15 7.63
C SER A 89 9.83 -3.34 9.14
N ASP A 90 9.71 -4.58 9.59
CA ASP A 90 9.96 -4.98 10.97
C ASP A 90 11.33 -5.64 11.17
N ARG A 91 12.18 -5.64 10.13
CA ARG A 91 13.50 -6.28 10.16
C ARG A 91 14.51 -5.51 11.01
N GLU A 92 14.48 -4.18 10.92
CA GLU A 92 15.39 -3.34 11.69
C GLU A 92 14.84 -3.03 13.09
N PRO A 93 15.69 -3.08 14.13
CA PRO A 93 15.32 -2.65 15.46
C PRO A 93 14.86 -1.18 15.47
N SER A 94 13.68 -0.94 16.00
CA SER A 94 13.14 0.42 16.12
C SER A 94 12.19 0.51 17.33
N PRO A 95 11.98 1.69 17.91
CA PRO A 95 11.08 1.88 19.04
C PRO A 95 9.63 1.41 18.75
N ASP A 96 9.23 1.41 17.49
CA ASP A 96 7.89 1.01 17.01
C ASP A 96 7.88 -0.37 16.33
N GLN A 97 8.94 -1.17 16.42
CA GLN A 97 9.06 -2.50 15.77
C GLN A 97 7.87 -3.42 16.10
N VAL A 98 7.38 -3.42 17.34
CA VAL A 98 6.22 -4.23 17.74
C VAL A 98 4.97 -3.80 16.98
N GLN A 99 4.79 -2.49 16.75
CA GLN A 99 3.65 -1.97 16.01
C GLN A 99 3.77 -2.29 14.51
N ARG A 100 5.00 -2.21 13.94
CA ARG A 100 5.28 -2.60 12.55
C ARG A 100 4.96 -4.07 12.33
N ARG A 101 5.42 -4.96 13.21
CA ARG A 101 5.12 -6.40 13.16
C ARG A 101 3.62 -6.67 13.27
N ARG A 102 2.90 -5.98 14.16
CA ARG A 102 1.44 -6.11 14.28
C ARG A 102 0.73 -5.70 12.99
N ARG A 103 1.18 -4.62 12.33
CA ARG A 103 0.65 -4.14 11.04
C ARG A 103 0.90 -5.16 9.94
N GLN A 104 2.12 -5.68 9.80
CA GLN A 104 2.42 -6.72 8.81
C GLN A 104 1.58 -7.98 9.04
N ASN A 105 1.47 -8.45 10.30
CA ASN A 105 0.65 -9.61 10.63
C ASN A 105 -0.84 -9.38 10.39
N PHE A 106 -1.33 -8.15 10.55
CA PHE A 106 -2.69 -7.79 10.20
C PHE A 106 -2.93 -8.01 8.70
N TYR A 107 -2.10 -7.46 7.83
CA TYR A 107 -2.24 -7.62 6.38
C TYR A 107 -2.04 -9.07 5.92
N ARG A 108 -1.09 -9.81 6.52
CA ARG A 108 -0.92 -11.25 6.22
C ARG A 108 -2.17 -12.06 6.52
N ARG A 109 -2.85 -11.81 7.65
CA ARG A 109 -4.13 -12.48 7.97
C ARG A 109 -5.26 -12.16 6.99
N LEU A 110 -5.18 -11.04 6.30
CA LEU A 110 -6.12 -10.64 5.25
C LEU A 110 -5.72 -11.15 3.86
N GLY A 111 -4.72 -12.02 3.76
CA GLY A 111 -4.28 -12.63 2.51
C GLY A 111 -3.26 -11.81 1.73
N CYS A 112 -2.77 -10.69 2.27
CA CYS A 112 -1.65 -9.97 1.65
C CYS A 112 -0.34 -10.73 1.87
N ARG A 113 0.52 -10.71 0.86
CA ARG A 113 1.84 -11.33 0.88
C ARG A 113 2.92 -10.31 0.57
N ARG A 114 4.09 -10.48 1.17
CA ARG A 114 5.24 -9.64 0.89
C ARG A 114 5.88 -10.07 -0.44
N ILE A 115 6.26 -9.11 -1.25
CA ILE A 115 7.03 -9.34 -2.47
C ILE A 115 8.47 -9.68 -2.06
N ALA A 116 8.91 -10.91 -2.34
CA ALA A 116 10.21 -11.39 -1.91
C ALA A 116 11.34 -10.72 -2.69
N GLY A 117 12.47 -10.48 -2.03
CA GLY A 117 13.66 -9.88 -2.64
C GLY A 117 13.55 -8.37 -2.92
N CYS A 118 12.37 -7.76 -2.82
CA CYS A 118 12.18 -6.33 -3.03
C CYS A 118 12.19 -5.57 -1.69
N THR A 119 13.21 -4.73 -1.47
CA THR A 119 13.18 -3.72 -0.40
C THR A 119 12.66 -2.43 -1.00
N TYR A 120 11.47 -2.01 -0.55
CA TYR A 120 10.82 -0.84 -1.13
C TYR A 120 11.45 0.46 -0.61
N ILE A 121 11.78 1.37 -1.52
CA ILE A 121 12.35 2.68 -1.22
C ILE A 121 11.25 3.74 -1.41
N LEU A 122 10.75 4.27 -0.30
CA LEU A 122 9.75 5.33 -0.33
C LEU A 122 10.37 6.63 -0.87
N PRO A 123 9.83 7.25 -1.94
CA PRO A 123 10.44 8.42 -2.57
C PRO A 123 10.09 9.72 -1.83
N LEU A 124 10.44 9.80 -0.54
CA LEU A 124 10.25 11.01 0.26
C LEU A 124 11.34 12.05 -0.05
N PRO A 125 11.00 13.35 -0.03
CA PRO A 125 11.99 14.40 -0.11
C PRO A 125 12.79 14.50 1.20
N GLY A 126 14.08 14.72 1.11
CA GLY A 126 14.97 14.96 2.27
C GLY A 126 16.32 14.28 2.15
N GLU A 127 17.27 14.71 3.00
CA GLU A 127 18.65 14.22 3.00
C GLU A 127 18.85 12.90 3.76
N ASN A 128 17.92 12.54 4.63
CA ASN A 128 18.00 11.29 5.39
C ASN A 128 17.52 10.12 4.58
N ALA A 129 18.18 8.97 4.71
CA ALA A 129 17.71 7.72 4.12
C ALA A 129 16.26 7.44 4.59
N PRO A 130 15.34 7.11 3.67
CA PRO A 130 14.00 6.72 4.04
C PRO A 130 14.05 5.44 4.90
N PRO A 131 13.07 5.23 5.79
CA PRO A 131 12.97 3.98 6.53
C PRO A 131 12.85 2.80 5.57
N GLU A 132 13.36 1.66 5.97
CA GLU A 132 13.18 0.43 5.22
C GLU A 132 11.70 0.05 5.17
N MET A 133 11.21 -0.21 3.97
CA MET A 133 9.82 -0.58 3.72
C MET A 133 9.74 -1.94 3.05
N ASP A 134 8.66 -2.64 3.29
CA ASP A 134 8.24 -3.83 2.55
C ASP A 134 7.10 -3.47 1.60
N LEU A 135 7.12 -4.02 0.40
CA LEU A 135 5.98 -3.96 -0.49
C LEU A 135 5.16 -5.25 -0.33
N PHE A 136 3.91 -5.09 0.09
CA PHE A 136 2.93 -6.16 0.16
C PHE A 136 2.00 -6.10 -1.03
N VAL A 137 1.43 -7.25 -1.39
CA VAL A 137 0.41 -7.35 -2.42
C VAL A 137 -0.71 -8.29 -1.98
N TYR A 138 -1.94 -7.88 -2.20
CA TYR A 138 -3.11 -8.75 -2.22
C TYR A 138 -3.38 -9.11 -3.68
N VAL A 139 -3.29 -10.39 -4.02
CA VAL A 139 -3.58 -10.90 -5.37
C VAL A 139 -4.83 -11.75 -5.32
N PRO A 140 -5.91 -11.36 -6.01
CA PRO A 140 -7.08 -12.20 -6.16
C PRO A 140 -6.74 -13.55 -6.80
N GLY A 141 -7.31 -14.63 -6.28
CA GLY A 141 -7.10 -15.97 -6.84
C GLY A 141 -5.82 -16.68 -6.38
N LEU A 142 -5.11 -16.14 -5.37
CA LEU A 142 -3.97 -16.82 -4.71
C LEU A 142 -2.78 -17.13 -5.63
N ALA A 143 -2.48 -16.33 -6.62
CA ALA A 143 -1.25 -16.50 -7.41
C ALA A 143 -0.03 -16.51 -6.45
N PRO A 144 0.83 -17.54 -6.50
CA PRO A 144 1.98 -17.64 -5.60
C PRO A 144 3.15 -16.74 -6.02
N THR A 145 3.15 -16.29 -7.26
CA THR A 145 4.23 -15.49 -7.86
C THR A 145 3.67 -14.37 -8.73
N ILE A 146 4.51 -13.37 -8.97
CA ILE A 146 4.29 -12.30 -9.96
C ILE A 146 5.50 -12.21 -10.89
N ARG A 147 5.32 -11.61 -12.08
CA ARG A 147 6.43 -11.34 -12.99
C ARG A 147 7.22 -10.12 -12.55
N ARG A 148 8.54 -10.17 -12.69
CA ARG A 148 9.42 -9.01 -12.40
C ARG A 148 9.03 -7.79 -13.24
N GLY A 149 8.68 -7.98 -14.51
CA GLY A 149 8.21 -6.90 -15.37
C GLY A 149 6.89 -6.25 -14.94
N GLU A 150 5.99 -7.01 -14.31
CA GLU A 150 4.76 -6.46 -13.72
C GLU A 150 5.10 -5.56 -12.52
N LEU A 151 5.96 -6.04 -11.62
CA LEU A 151 6.44 -5.25 -10.49
C LEU A 151 7.11 -3.95 -10.96
N GLU A 152 8.00 -4.03 -11.96
CA GLU A 152 8.65 -2.86 -12.54
C GLU A 152 7.63 -1.84 -13.07
N GLY A 153 6.63 -2.30 -13.81
CA GLY A 153 5.54 -1.46 -14.31
C GLY A 153 4.76 -0.77 -13.17
N TRP A 154 4.44 -1.49 -12.10
CA TRP A 154 3.75 -0.93 -10.93
C TRP A 154 4.60 0.13 -10.22
N LEU A 155 5.89 -0.14 -9.99
CA LEU A 155 6.82 0.80 -9.35
C LEU A 155 6.94 2.11 -10.15
N LYS A 156 7.05 2.02 -11.49
CA LYS A 156 7.10 3.19 -12.38
C LYS A 156 5.84 4.06 -12.26
N LEU A 157 4.67 3.40 -12.23
CA LEU A 157 3.39 4.12 -12.09
C LEU A 157 3.22 4.74 -10.70
N ILE A 158 3.59 4.03 -9.62
CA ILE A 158 3.55 4.56 -8.25
C ILE A 158 4.46 5.79 -8.15
N TYR A 159 5.70 5.68 -8.59
CA TYR A 159 6.66 6.78 -8.53
C TYR A 159 6.19 8.01 -9.31
N ARG A 160 5.64 7.80 -10.50
CA ARG A 160 5.16 8.89 -11.36
C ARG A 160 3.84 9.50 -10.87
N ASP A 161 2.83 8.68 -10.65
CA ASP A 161 1.44 9.14 -10.51
C ASP A 161 1.07 9.47 -9.05
N VAL A 162 1.72 8.82 -8.08
CA VAL A 162 1.49 9.05 -6.65
C VAL A 162 2.50 10.03 -6.07
N TYR A 163 3.78 9.87 -6.41
CA TYR A 163 4.86 10.65 -5.82
C TYR A 163 5.40 11.77 -6.72
N GLY A 164 4.99 11.84 -7.99
CA GLY A 164 5.45 12.88 -8.93
C GLY A 164 6.93 12.77 -9.33
N CYS A 165 7.52 11.57 -9.17
CA CYS A 165 8.90 11.27 -9.56
C CYS A 165 8.99 10.92 -11.06
N SER A 166 10.21 10.78 -11.59
CA SER A 166 10.40 10.20 -12.92
C SER A 166 10.03 8.72 -12.93
N ALA A 167 9.44 8.24 -14.02
CA ALA A 167 9.23 6.81 -14.23
C ALA A 167 10.55 6.02 -14.40
N ASP A 168 11.65 6.73 -14.71
CA ASP A 168 13.01 6.18 -14.83
C ASP A 168 13.87 6.52 -13.60
N ASP A 169 13.23 6.71 -12.44
CA ASP A 169 13.94 6.97 -11.19
C ASP A 169 14.89 5.80 -10.84
N ARG A 170 16.17 6.12 -10.59
CA ARG A 170 17.22 5.13 -10.30
C ARG A 170 16.90 4.19 -9.15
N ARG A 171 16.06 4.60 -8.19
CA ARG A 171 15.63 3.78 -7.06
C ARG A 171 14.85 2.56 -7.50
N ILE A 172 14.13 2.64 -8.63
CA ILE A 172 13.40 1.50 -9.20
C ILE A 172 14.37 0.40 -9.61
N ALA A 173 15.46 0.75 -10.29
CA ALA A 173 16.49 -0.21 -10.65
C ALA A 173 17.16 -0.85 -9.41
N ILE A 174 17.40 -0.05 -8.36
CA ILE A 174 17.96 -0.54 -7.09
C ILE A 174 16.99 -1.54 -6.41
N MET A 175 15.68 -1.23 -6.37
CA MET A 175 14.67 -2.12 -5.79
C MET A 175 14.55 -3.45 -6.54
N LEU A 176 14.82 -3.46 -7.82
CA LEU A 176 14.75 -4.64 -8.69
C LEU A 176 16.07 -5.41 -8.80
N ASP A 177 17.16 -4.86 -8.26
CA ASP A 177 18.46 -5.53 -8.31
C ASP A 177 18.44 -6.83 -7.50
N GLY A 178 18.82 -7.94 -8.13
CA GLY A 178 18.77 -9.28 -7.51
C GLY A 178 17.38 -9.87 -7.31
N VAL A 179 16.31 -9.21 -7.72
CA VAL A 179 14.95 -9.78 -7.67
C VAL A 179 14.79 -10.87 -8.73
N SER A 180 14.31 -12.04 -8.31
CA SER A 180 14.08 -13.20 -9.21
C SER A 180 12.94 -12.94 -10.20
N ASP A 181 12.85 -13.76 -11.27
CA ASP A 181 11.69 -13.82 -12.16
C ASP A 181 11.36 -15.31 -12.44
N PRO A 182 10.21 -15.80 -11.99
CA PRO A 182 9.15 -15.11 -11.24
C PRO A 182 9.57 -14.74 -9.81
N ILE A 183 8.85 -13.79 -9.22
CA ILE A 183 9.03 -13.33 -7.85
C ILE A 183 8.09 -14.08 -6.94
N ASP A 184 8.61 -14.69 -5.89
CA ASP A 184 7.79 -15.35 -4.87
C ASP A 184 7.06 -14.34 -3.97
N LEU A 185 5.85 -14.71 -3.56
CA LEU A 185 5.04 -13.98 -2.60
C LEU A 185 5.09 -14.71 -1.24
N ALA A 186 5.66 -14.07 -0.21
CA ALA A 186 5.93 -14.64 1.12
C ALA A 186 4.94 -14.15 2.19
#